data_bd6d5cf3baafed1810c42baa7183d0cc
#
_entry.id   bd6d5cf3baafed1810c42baa7183d0cc
#
_cell.length_a   1.000
_cell.length_b   1.000
_cell.length_c   1.000
_cell.angle_alpha   90.00
_cell.angle_beta   90.00
_cell.angle_gamma   90.00
#
_symmetry.space_group_name_H-M   'P 1'
#
loop_
_entity.id
_entity.type
_entity.pdbx_description
1 polymer ?
#
loop_
_entity_poly.entity_id
_entity_poly.type
_entity_poly.pdbx_seq_one_letter_code
_entity_poly.pdbx_strand_id
1 'polypeptide(L)'
;MKKENNVLAIKGLLARILSKRYTLSLALVLIGVVAMARPSLVSQQQIGMFQNSTTCVVLEDGISPYNIYIKNAVNQHWKTTPFEFISKEEFEARRHDSKYSFLMLMEYVYDKDPGGVSYSYISLVLGDKSRDINNMPELGSIPLLYSDDSNLDYEYALPAIVQFLQIHAKNLERRRFNIYIRGLGYYNSSGFKDMQLLMNKDKMAPDAYSVEKINTVYPYFVKLLSSSEIKEEIASNPKNALFHFHVGPNLDKGVGKCFEMIFDVNGNLHYYSSRRITNDNQDGFNMRDFRRIR
;
A
#
# COMPACT_ATOMS: atom_id res chain seq x y z
N MET A 1 -37.08 5.53 -57.40
CA MET A 1 -35.87 6.20 -56.86
C MET A 1 -36.05 6.87 -55.47
N LYS A 2 -37.11 7.60 -55.14
CA LYS A 2 -37.26 8.22 -53.81
C LYS A 2 -37.57 7.27 -52.63
N LYS A 3 -38.13 6.08 -52.85
CA LYS A 3 -38.45 5.11 -51.78
C LYS A 3 -37.27 4.29 -51.32
N GLU A 4 -36.30 4.01 -52.18
CA GLU A 4 -35.09 3.21 -51.81
C GLU A 4 -34.10 3.98 -50.96
N ASN A 5 -33.94 5.28 -51.21
CA ASN A 5 -33.05 6.14 -50.38
C ASN A 5 -33.51 6.29 -48.94
N ASN A 6 -34.83 6.25 -48.69
CA ASN A 6 -35.36 6.34 -47.32
C ASN A 6 -35.14 5.04 -46.50
N VAL A 7 -35.19 3.88 -47.16
CA VAL A 7 -34.93 2.57 -46.51
C VAL A 7 -33.49 2.43 -46.09
N LEU A 8 -32.55 2.89 -46.93
CA LEU A 8 -31.10 2.89 -46.62
C LEU A 8 -30.75 3.85 -45.46
N ALA A 9 -31.37 5.04 -45.42
CA ALA A 9 -31.16 5.99 -44.36
C ALA A 9 -31.70 5.48 -43.00
N ILE A 10 -32.84 4.80 -43.00
CA ILE A 10 -33.43 4.22 -41.77
C ILE A 10 -32.57 3.03 -41.28
N LYS A 11 -32.08 2.17 -42.19
CA LYS A 11 -31.16 1.06 -41.83
C LYS A 11 -29.84 1.59 -41.24
N GLY A 12 -29.25 2.65 -41.81
CA GLY A 12 -28.05 3.29 -41.29
C GLY A 12 -28.28 3.93 -39.89
N LEU A 13 -29.43 4.54 -39.64
CA LEU A 13 -29.78 5.12 -38.36
C LEU A 13 -29.99 4.05 -37.28
N LEU A 14 -30.71 2.98 -37.60
CA LEU A 14 -30.92 1.83 -36.72
C LEU A 14 -29.62 1.09 -36.39
N ALA A 15 -28.72 0.93 -37.34
CA ALA A 15 -27.39 0.33 -37.11
C ALA A 15 -26.54 1.20 -36.15
N ARG A 16 -26.60 2.54 -36.27
CA ARG A 16 -25.91 3.47 -35.36
C ARG A 16 -26.51 3.48 -33.94
N ILE A 17 -27.84 3.35 -33.83
CA ILE A 17 -28.51 3.30 -32.51
C ILE A 17 -28.24 1.97 -31.82
N LEU A 18 -28.25 0.86 -32.55
CA LEU A 18 -27.89 -0.47 -32.04
C LEU A 18 -26.42 -0.52 -31.60
N SER A 19 -25.48 0.00 -32.42
CA SER A 19 -24.05 0.00 -32.05
C SER A 19 -23.79 0.83 -30.78
N LYS A 20 -24.43 2.00 -30.61
CA LYS A 20 -24.32 2.81 -29.40
C LYS A 20 -24.91 2.12 -28.15
N ARG A 21 -26.02 1.38 -28.30
CA ARG A 21 -26.60 0.61 -27.19
C ARG A 21 -25.74 -0.55 -26.75
N TYR A 22 -25.14 -1.27 -27.68
CA TYR A 22 -24.22 -2.37 -27.38
C TYR A 22 -22.90 -1.87 -26.78
N THR A 23 -22.34 -0.74 -27.26
CA THR A 23 -21.13 -0.15 -26.67
C THR A 23 -21.38 0.37 -25.25
N LEU A 24 -22.58 0.96 -24.99
CA LEU A 24 -22.92 1.41 -23.63
C LEU A 24 -23.15 0.22 -22.69
N SER A 25 -23.80 -0.84 -23.15
CA SER A 25 -24.01 -2.07 -22.38
C SER A 25 -22.68 -2.79 -22.11
N LEU A 26 -21.78 -2.84 -23.08
CA LEU A 26 -20.45 -3.44 -22.92
C LEU A 26 -19.59 -2.63 -21.95
N ALA A 27 -19.66 -1.30 -22.01
CA ALA A 27 -18.98 -0.41 -21.06
C ALA A 27 -19.51 -0.60 -19.63
N LEU A 28 -20.82 -0.73 -19.43
CA LEU A 28 -21.44 -1.00 -18.14
C LEU A 28 -21.05 -2.38 -17.58
N VAL A 29 -20.95 -3.41 -18.43
CA VAL A 29 -20.50 -4.75 -18.03
C VAL A 29 -19.00 -4.72 -17.65
N LEU A 30 -18.17 -4.01 -18.41
CA LEU A 30 -16.74 -3.84 -18.09
C LEU A 30 -16.53 -3.08 -16.77
N ILE A 31 -17.33 -2.05 -16.50
CA ILE A 31 -17.30 -1.34 -15.21
C ILE A 31 -17.74 -2.26 -14.07
N GLY A 32 -18.77 -3.08 -14.29
CA GLY A 32 -19.23 -4.07 -13.31
C GLY A 32 -18.19 -5.13 -12.96
N VAL A 33 -17.49 -5.67 -13.97
CA VAL A 33 -16.44 -6.68 -13.79
C VAL A 33 -15.21 -6.11 -13.07
N VAL A 34 -14.85 -4.86 -13.36
CA VAL A 34 -13.74 -4.17 -12.66
C VAL A 34 -14.11 -3.86 -11.19
N ALA A 35 -15.40 -3.60 -10.91
CA ALA A 35 -15.87 -3.37 -9.54
C ALA A 35 -15.85 -4.65 -8.68
N MET A 36 -16.03 -5.84 -9.28
CA MET A 36 -15.99 -7.12 -8.56
C MET A 36 -14.56 -7.59 -8.21
N ALA A 37 -13.52 -7.02 -8.85
CA ALA A 37 -12.13 -7.40 -8.64
C ALA A 37 -11.37 -6.49 -7.65
N ARG A 38 -12.06 -5.54 -7.01
CA ARG A 38 -11.44 -4.61 -6.04
C ARG A 38 -12.09 -4.80 -4.66
N PRO A 39 -11.30 -4.63 -3.57
CA PRO A 39 -11.86 -4.57 -2.23
C PRO A 39 -13.02 -3.57 -2.17
N SER A 40 -14.06 -3.87 -1.44
CA SER A 40 -15.21 -2.97 -1.30
C SER A 40 -14.77 -1.66 -0.65
N LEU A 41 -15.16 -0.53 -1.26
CA LEU A 41 -14.88 0.79 -0.70
C LEU A 41 -15.53 0.90 0.69
N VAL A 42 -14.70 1.10 1.73
CA VAL A 42 -15.17 1.33 3.09
C VAL A 42 -16.19 2.48 3.14
N SER A 43 -17.31 2.27 3.80
CA SER A 43 -18.41 3.25 3.90
C SER A 43 -18.12 4.32 4.96
N GLN A 44 -18.81 5.47 4.91
CA GLN A 44 -18.71 6.50 5.95
C GLN A 44 -19.17 5.97 7.32
N GLN A 45 -20.16 5.09 7.34
CA GLN A 45 -20.63 4.46 8.57
C GLN A 45 -19.52 3.58 9.19
N GLN A 46 -18.81 2.79 8.38
CA GLN A 46 -17.70 1.95 8.84
C GLN A 46 -16.52 2.78 9.34
N ILE A 47 -16.23 3.91 8.69
CA ILE A 47 -15.20 4.86 9.18
C ILE A 47 -15.59 5.42 10.56
N GLY A 48 -16.88 5.81 10.72
CA GLY A 48 -17.40 6.26 12.03
C GLY A 48 -17.38 5.17 13.10
N MET A 49 -17.65 3.91 12.73
CA MET A 49 -17.54 2.75 13.65
C MET A 49 -16.08 2.56 14.10
N PHE A 50 -15.11 2.66 13.19
CA PHE A 50 -13.70 2.58 13.54
C PHE A 50 -13.30 3.66 14.56
N GLN A 51 -13.71 4.89 14.38
CA GLN A 51 -13.37 5.99 15.30
C GLN A 51 -13.88 5.76 16.75
N ASN A 52 -14.93 4.96 16.90
CA ASN A 52 -15.52 4.60 18.18
C ASN A 52 -15.15 3.18 18.64
N SER A 53 -14.26 2.50 17.92
CA SER A 53 -13.82 1.14 18.26
C SER A 53 -12.67 1.12 19.24
N THR A 54 -12.41 -0.06 19.84
CA THR A 54 -11.12 -0.38 20.44
C THR A 54 -10.27 -1.12 19.41
N THR A 55 -9.04 -0.64 19.16
CA THR A 55 -8.12 -1.30 18.23
C THR A 55 -7.38 -2.42 18.93
N CYS A 56 -7.65 -3.64 18.51
CA CYS A 56 -6.96 -4.84 18.96
C CYS A 56 -5.73 -5.06 18.07
N VAL A 57 -4.54 -5.00 18.65
CA VAL A 57 -3.28 -5.31 17.96
C VAL A 57 -3.03 -6.80 18.10
N VAL A 58 -3.18 -7.53 17.00
CA VAL A 58 -3.06 -9.00 16.99
C VAL A 58 -1.59 -9.38 16.94
N LEU A 59 -1.18 -10.17 17.91
CA LEU A 59 0.20 -10.65 18.04
C LEU A 59 0.35 -12.00 17.34
N GLU A 60 1.55 -12.23 16.79
CA GLU A 60 1.95 -13.52 16.26
C GLU A 60 2.21 -14.52 17.37
N ASP A 61 2.02 -15.82 17.07
CA ASP A 61 2.24 -16.88 18.04
C ASP A 61 3.73 -17.03 18.37
N GLY A 62 3.99 -17.37 19.62
CA GLY A 62 5.34 -17.64 20.10
C GLY A 62 6.24 -16.39 20.21
N ILE A 63 7.55 -16.60 20.11
CA ILE A 63 8.55 -15.53 20.18
C ILE A 63 8.75 -14.99 18.76
N SER A 64 8.22 -13.80 18.51
CA SER A 64 8.33 -13.13 17.21
C SER A 64 8.95 -11.74 17.38
N PRO A 65 9.97 -11.37 16.60
CA PRO A 65 10.48 -9.99 16.55
C PRO A 65 9.39 -8.97 16.21
N TYR A 66 8.43 -9.35 15.35
CA TYR A 66 7.26 -8.52 15.05
C TYR A 66 6.53 -8.09 16.33
N ASN A 67 6.29 -9.02 17.27
CA ASN A 67 5.59 -8.71 18.52
C ASN A 67 6.30 -7.65 19.35
N ILE A 68 7.63 -7.66 19.35
CA ILE A 68 8.45 -6.67 20.07
C ILE A 68 8.31 -5.32 19.39
N TYR A 69 8.51 -5.28 18.07
CA TYR A 69 8.54 -4.04 17.31
C TYR A 69 7.17 -3.39 17.21
N ILE A 70 6.10 -4.17 16.98
CA ILE A 70 4.73 -3.62 16.90
C ILE A 70 4.25 -3.08 18.25
N LYS A 71 4.56 -3.77 19.36
CA LYS A 71 4.26 -3.27 20.71
C LYS A 71 4.93 -1.92 20.96
N ASN A 72 6.20 -1.79 20.62
CA ASN A 72 6.94 -0.54 20.78
C ASN A 72 6.34 0.58 19.91
N ALA A 73 6.10 0.30 18.64
CA ALA A 73 5.55 1.28 17.70
C ALA A 73 4.15 1.76 18.11
N VAL A 74 3.25 0.83 18.50
CA VAL A 74 1.89 1.16 18.93
C VAL A 74 1.88 1.93 20.24
N ASN A 75 2.62 1.48 21.27
CA ASN A 75 2.68 2.18 22.55
C ASN A 75 3.15 3.63 22.43
N GLN A 76 4.07 3.89 21.49
CA GLN A 76 4.62 5.24 21.29
C GLN A 76 3.76 6.11 20.37
N HIS A 77 3.14 5.54 19.36
CA HIS A 77 2.61 6.30 18.23
C HIS A 77 1.11 6.12 17.96
N TRP A 78 0.43 5.11 18.54
CA TRP A 78 -1.01 4.94 18.32
C TRP A 78 -1.81 5.91 19.20
N LYS A 79 -2.67 6.74 18.57
CA LYS A 79 -3.42 7.80 19.26
C LYS A 79 -4.87 7.95 18.80
N THR A 80 -5.28 7.19 17.79
CA THR A 80 -6.58 7.40 17.11
C THR A 80 -7.73 6.79 17.91
N THR A 81 -7.52 5.62 18.51
CA THR A 81 -8.52 4.87 19.28
C THR A 81 -7.87 4.31 20.54
N PRO A 82 -8.63 3.92 21.57
CA PRO A 82 -8.13 3.01 22.60
C PRO A 82 -7.57 1.74 21.95
N PHE A 83 -6.54 1.13 22.55
CA PHE A 83 -5.97 -0.10 21.99
C PHE A 83 -5.61 -1.12 23.08
N GLU A 84 -5.53 -2.37 22.66
CA GLU A 84 -5.06 -3.49 23.46
C GLU A 84 -4.30 -4.50 22.58
N PHE A 85 -3.42 -5.29 23.19
CA PHE A 85 -2.72 -6.39 22.51
C PHE A 85 -3.44 -7.69 22.79
N ILE A 86 -3.74 -8.46 21.73
CA ILE A 86 -4.50 -9.70 21.81
C ILE A 86 -3.79 -10.84 21.08
N SER A 87 -4.19 -12.07 21.41
CA SER A 87 -3.77 -13.28 20.68
C SER A 87 -4.63 -13.50 19.41
N LYS A 88 -4.23 -14.48 18.59
CA LYS A 88 -5.02 -14.90 17.43
C LYS A 88 -6.35 -15.56 17.83
N GLU A 89 -6.40 -16.29 18.95
CA GLU A 89 -7.62 -16.86 19.49
C GLU A 89 -8.60 -15.78 19.92
N GLU A 90 -8.12 -14.73 20.58
CA GLU A 90 -8.95 -13.59 20.98
C GLU A 90 -9.43 -12.80 19.76
N PHE A 91 -8.62 -12.70 18.69
CA PHE A 91 -9.04 -12.13 17.42
C PHE A 91 -10.22 -12.92 16.83
N GLU A 92 -10.13 -14.24 16.71
CA GLU A 92 -11.23 -15.06 16.19
C GLU A 92 -12.51 -14.91 17.01
N ALA A 93 -12.41 -14.77 18.32
CA ALA A 93 -13.55 -14.55 19.20
C ALA A 93 -14.23 -13.19 19.01
N ARG A 94 -13.47 -12.16 18.62
CA ARG A 94 -13.93 -10.75 18.59
C ARG A 94 -14.16 -10.20 17.17
N ARG A 95 -13.62 -10.82 16.13
CA ARG A 95 -13.58 -10.26 14.77
C ARG A 95 -14.96 -10.02 14.13
N HIS A 96 -16.01 -10.60 14.70
CA HIS A 96 -17.38 -10.42 14.21
C HIS A 96 -18.12 -9.23 14.85
N ASP A 97 -17.48 -8.48 15.76
CA ASP A 97 -18.06 -7.32 16.45
C ASP A 97 -17.39 -6.03 16.00
N SER A 98 -18.15 -5.12 15.39
CA SER A 98 -17.68 -3.81 14.91
C SER A 98 -17.30 -2.82 16.03
N LYS A 99 -17.44 -3.19 17.29
CA LYS A 99 -16.85 -2.46 18.42
C LYS A 99 -15.32 -2.56 18.45
N TYR A 100 -14.76 -3.51 17.71
CA TYR A 100 -13.34 -3.72 17.59
C TYR A 100 -12.86 -3.40 16.17
N SER A 101 -11.67 -2.84 16.08
CA SER A 101 -10.85 -2.81 14.88
C SER A 101 -9.57 -3.60 15.15
N PHE A 102 -8.90 -4.05 14.11
CA PHE A 102 -7.76 -4.95 14.25
C PHE A 102 -6.58 -4.41 13.45
N LEU A 103 -5.44 -4.27 14.12
CA LEU A 103 -4.15 -4.04 13.49
C LEU A 103 -3.39 -5.36 13.50
N MET A 104 -3.16 -5.95 12.32
CA MET A 104 -2.66 -7.32 12.22
C MET A 104 -1.83 -7.56 10.95
N LEU A 105 -1.05 -8.63 10.95
CA LEU A 105 -0.45 -9.14 9.74
C LEU A 105 -1.47 -9.95 8.94
N MET A 106 -1.56 -9.66 7.63
CA MET A 106 -2.35 -10.41 6.68
C MET A 106 -1.47 -10.86 5.52
N GLU A 107 -1.61 -12.12 5.12
CA GLU A 107 -0.88 -12.64 3.97
C GLU A 107 -1.68 -12.48 2.69
N TYR A 108 -0.99 -12.01 1.64
CA TYR A 108 -1.53 -11.83 0.30
C TYR A 108 -0.71 -12.60 -0.73
N VAL A 109 -1.39 -13.42 -1.50
CA VAL A 109 -0.85 -14.09 -2.69
C VAL A 109 -1.48 -13.44 -3.91
N TYR A 110 -0.67 -13.06 -4.88
CA TYR A 110 -1.16 -12.49 -6.12
C TYR A 110 -1.33 -13.58 -7.18
N ASP A 111 -2.55 -13.82 -7.65
CA ASP A 111 -2.91 -14.88 -8.61
C ASP A 111 -2.07 -14.91 -9.90
N LYS A 112 -1.46 -13.78 -10.25
CA LYS A 112 -0.64 -13.62 -11.46
C LYS A 112 0.85 -13.72 -11.20
N ASP A 113 1.30 -13.96 -9.99
CA ASP A 113 2.72 -14.10 -9.69
C ASP A 113 3.14 -15.56 -9.87
N PRO A 114 4.08 -15.84 -10.76
CA PRO A 114 4.58 -17.20 -10.93
C PRO A 114 5.30 -17.64 -9.64
N GLY A 115 4.97 -18.84 -9.16
CA GLY A 115 5.64 -19.44 -7.99
C GLY A 115 4.93 -19.27 -6.65
N GLY A 116 3.71 -18.70 -6.61
CA GLY A 116 2.91 -18.65 -5.36
C GLY A 116 3.54 -17.79 -4.26
N VAL A 117 4.21 -16.73 -4.66
CA VAL A 117 4.87 -15.79 -3.73
C VAL A 117 3.84 -15.09 -2.85
N SER A 118 4.05 -15.08 -1.54
CA SER A 118 3.22 -14.36 -0.58
C SER A 118 3.94 -13.13 0.00
N TYR A 119 3.13 -12.19 0.45
CA TYR A 119 3.56 -10.94 1.08
C TYR A 119 2.78 -10.74 2.35
N SER A 120 3.45 -10.44 3.44
CA SER A 120 2.77 -10.02 4.67
C SER A 120 2.54 -8.51 4.66
N TYR A 121 1.30 -8.13 4.89
CA TYR A 121 0.88 -6.74 5.03
C TYR A 121 0.51 -6.47 6.47
N ILE A 122 0.88 -5.30 6.96
CA ILE A 122 0.24 -4.78 8.17
C ILE A 122 -1.05 -4.07 7.76
N SER A 123 -2.17 -4.58 8.25
CA SER A 123 -3.51 -4.17 7.85
C SER A 123 -4.31 -3.68 9.04
N LEU A 124 -5.04 -2.60 8.83
CA LEU A 124 -6.04 -2.06 9.76
C LEU A 124 -7.43 -2.39 9.19
N VAL A 125 -8.17 -3.26 9.87
CA VAL A 125 -9.49 -3.71 9.46
C VAL A 125 -10.51 -3.48 10.56
N LEU A 126 -11.78 -3.32 10.21
CA LEU A 126 -12.89 -3.21 11.16
C LEU A 126 -13.54 -4.58 11.37
N GLY A 127 -13.93 -4.89 12.61
CA GLY A 127 -14.72 -6.06 12.92
C GLY A 127 -16.03 -6.08 12.13
N ASP A 128 -16.34 -7.23 11.53
CA ASP A 128 -17.50 -7.41 10.65
C ASP A 128 -18.03 -8.83 10.69
N LYS A 129 -19.31 -9.01 10.38
CA LYS A 129 -19.97 -10.33 10.35
C LYS A 129 -19.48 -11.26 9.23
N SER A 130 -18.54 -10.82 8.43
CA SER A 130 -17.95 -11.61 7.34
C SER A 130 -17.31 -12.90 7.88
N ARG A 131 -17.49 -13.99 7.16
CA ARG A 131 -16.84 -15.27 7.49
C ARG A 131 -15.37 -15.27 7.09
N ASP A 132 -15.06 -14.60 5.98
CA ASP A 132 -13.72 -14.52 5.44
C ASP A 132 -13.06 -13.21 5.92
N ILE A 133 -11.86 -13.34 6.47
CA ILE A 133 -11.03 -12.21 6.94
C ILE A 133 -10.75 -11.23 5.79
N ASN A 134 -10.55 -11.75 4.58
CA ASN A 134 -10.29 -10.93 3.39
C ASN A 134 -11.48 -10.03 2.97
N ASN A 135 -12.68 -10.29 3.51
CA ASN A 135 -13.87 -9.49 3.26
C ASN A 135 -14.18 -8.51 4.40
N MET A 136 -13.37 -8.46 5.44
CA MET A 136 -13.52 -7.45 6.49
C MET A 136 -13.25 -6.04 5.91
N PRO A 137 -13.98 -4.99 6.37
CA PRO A 137 -13.76 -3.64 5.89
C PRO A 137 -12.33 -3.16 6.17
N GLU A 138 -11.54 -2.95 5.11
CA GLU A 138 -10.16 -2.52 5.19
C GLU A 138 -10.07 -0.99 5.27
N LEU A 139 -9.45 -0.50 6.33
CA LEU A 139 -9.18 0.91 6.58
C LEU A 139 -7.78 1.33 6.10
N GLY A 140 -6.94 0.37 5.75
CA GLY A 140 -5.62 0.58 5.16
C GLY A 140 -4.71 -0.61 5.35
N SER A 141 -3.84 -0.83 4.36
CA SER A 141 -2.83 -1.89 4.37
C SER A 141 -1.53 -1.41 3.74
N ILE A 142 -0.42 -1.80 4.34
CA ILE A 142 0.94 -1.50 3.87
C ILE A 142 1.71 -2.82 3.75
N PRO A 143 2.37 -3.11 2.62
CA PRO A 143 3.27 -4.25 2.51
C PRO A 143 4.41 -4.09 3.52
N LEU A 144 4.69 -5.15 4.28
CA LEU A 144 5.70 -5.15 5.34
C LEU A 144 6.84 -6.12 5.04
N LEU A 145 6.52 -7.31 4.56
CA LEU A 145 7.47 -8.39 4.33
C LEU A 145 7.17 -9.13 3.04
N TYR A 146 8.23 -9.60 2.41
CA TYR A 146 8.19 -10.69 1.45
C TYR A 146 8.37 -12.00 2.22
N SER A 147 7.50 -12.99 2.04
CA SER A 147 7.41 -14.15 2.94
C SER A 147 8.65 -15.03 3.01
N ASP A 148 9.50 -15.00 1.99
CA ASP A 148 10.77 -15.72 1.97
C ASP A 148 11.97 -14.87 2.46
N ASP A 149 11.73 -13.61 2.86
CA ASP A 149 12.79 -12.75 3.36
C ASP A 149 13.10 -13.07 4.82
N SER A 150 14.28 -13.62 5.07
CA SER A 150 14.78 -13.85 6.43
C SER A 150 15.26 -12.57 7.12
N ASN A 151 15.43 -11.47 6.37
CA ASN A 151 15.81 -10.17 6.88
C ASN A 151 14.57 -9.40 7.38
N LEU A 152 14.48 -9.28 8.71
CA LEU A 152 13.38 -8.55 9.37
C LEU A 152 13.70 -7.03 9.42
N ASP A 153 14.13 -6.46 8.29
CA ASP A 153 14.60 -5.06 8.16
C ASP A 153 13.49 -4.01 8.16
N TYR A 154 12.36 -4.30 8.83
CA TYR A 154 11.23 -3.37 8.92
C TYR A 154 11.17 -2.59 10.24
N GLU A 155 12.04 -2.87 11.20
CA GLU A 155 12.02 -2.25 12.53
C GLU A 155 12.02 -0.73 12.44
N TYR A 156 12.90 -0.15 11.62
CA TYR A 156 13.02 1.31 11.48
C TYR A 156 11.80 1.97 10.82
N ALA A 157 11.05 1.23 9.99
CA ALA A 157 9.90 1.76 9.27
C ALA A 157 8.57 1.60 10.03
N LEU A 158 8.48 0.62 10.93
CA LEU A 158 7.24 0.26 11.60
C LEU A 158 6.58 1.41 12.40
N PRO A 159 7.34 2.29 13.10
CA PRO A 159 6.76 3.47 13.75
C PRO A 159 6.05 4.41 12.78
N ALA A 160 6.65 4.65 11.60
CA ALA A 160 6.04 5.49 10.57
C ALA A 160 4.84 4.81 9.91
N ILE A 161 4.90 3.51 9.67
CA ILE A 161 3.78 2.73 9.12
C ILE A 161 2.57 2.78 10.07
N VAL A 162 2.78 2.58 11.37
CA VAL A 162 1.71 2.68 12.40
C VAL A 162 1.07 4.07 12.40
N GLN A 163 1.87 5.13 12.29
CA GLN A 163 1.37 6.50 12.18
C GLN A 163 0.64 6.72 10.86
N PHE A 164 1.19 6.22 9.74
CA PHE A 164 0.57 6.33 8.43
C PHE A 164 -0.83 5.70 8.38
N LEU A 165 -1.02 4.52 8.96
CA LEU A 165 -2.33 3.86 8.96
C LEU A 165 -3.39 4.72 9.68
N GLN A 166 -3.02 5.44 10.73
CA GLN A 166 -3.90 6.40 11.41
C GLN A 166 -4.22 7.61 10.52
N ILE A 167 -3.21 8.18 9.86
CA ILE A 167 -3.36 9.29 8.89
C ILE A 167 -4.25 8.84 7.72
N HIS A 168 -4.02 7.62 7.22
CA HIS A 168 -4.78 7.05 6.11
C HIS A 168 -6.26 6.87 6.49
N ALA A 169 -6.54 6.24 7.62
CA ALA A 169 -7.91 6.08 8.13
C ALA A 169 -8.64 7.41 8.28
N LYS A 170 -7.97 8.46 8.80
CA LYS A 170 -8.50 9.82 8.88
C LYS A 170 -8.76 10.43 7.50
N ASN A 171 -7.87 10.21 6.54
CA ASN A 171 -8.04 10.73 5.18
C ASN A 171 -9.20 10.07 4.44
N LEU A 172 -9.57 8.81 4.77
CA LEU A 172 -10.75 8.15 4.20
C LEU A 172 -12.05 8.91 4.48
N GLU A 173 -12.17 9.64 5.59
CA GLU A 173 -13.36 10.44 5.89
C GLU A 173 -13.72 11.41 4.75
N ARG A 174 -12.71 12.08 4.18
CA ARG A 174 -12.90 13.17 3.23
C ARG A 174 -12.43 12.83 1.81
N ARG A 175 -11.53 11.87 1.67
CA ARG A 175 -10.79 11.58 0.43
C ARG A 175 -10.96 10.14 -0.07
N ARG A 176 -11.89 9.36 0.50
CA ARG A 176 -12.03 7.91 0.22
C ARG A 176 -12.10 7.56 -1.27
N PHE A 177 -12.82 8.32 -2.10
CA PHE A 177 -12.89 8.05 -3.54
C PHE A 177 -11.55 8.24 -4.25
N ASN A 178 -10.84 9.32 -3.94
CA ASN A 178 -9.53 9.58 -4.52
C ASN A 178 -8.51 8.51 -4.11
N ILE A 179 -8.55 8.10 -2.84
CA ILE A 179 -7.71 7.04 -2.30
C ILE A 179 -8.09 5.70 -2.94
N TYR A 180 -9.37 5.37 -3.05
CA TYR A 180 -9.83 4.15 -3.69
C TYR A 180 -9.38 4.03 -5.15
N ILE A 181 -9.46 5.11 -5.92
CA ILE A 181 -9.06 5.13 -7.34
C ILE A 181 -7.54 5.02 -7.49
N ARG A 182 -6.78 5.74 -6.69
CA ARG A 182 -5.32 5.86 -6.81
C ARG A 182 -4.54 4.90 -5.92
N GLY A 183 -5.19 4.24 -4.94
CA GLY A 183 -4.54 3.48 -3.89
C GLY A 183 -3.54 4.34 -3.11
N LEU A 184 -2.47 3.72 -2.63
CA LEU A 184 -1.39 4.42 -1.92
C LEU A 184 -0.66 5.46 -2.78
N GLY A 185 -0.72 5.34 -4.12
CA GLY A 185 -0.23 6.38 -5.04
C GLY A 185 -0.94 7.74 -4.92
N TYR A 186 -2.04 7.82 -4.17
CA TYR A 186 -2.68 9.09 -3.78
C TYR A 186 -1.73 10.03 -3.02
N TYR A 187 -0.81 9.47 -2.23
CA TYR A 187 0.13 10.22 -1.40
C TYR A 187 1.40 10.64 -2.13
N ASN A 188 1.61 10.21 -3.37
CA ASN A 188 2.81 10.53 -4.12
C ASN A 188 2.98 12.05 -4.28
N SER A 189 4.12 12.53 -3.86
CA SER A 189 4.58 13.91 -3.97
C SER A 189 5.99 13.97 -4.58
N SER A 190 6.47 15.15 -4.86
CA SER A 190 7.79 15.38 -5.45
C SER A 190 8.39 16.71 -4.94
N GLY A 191 9.65 16.99 -5.30
CA GLY A 191 10.27 18.25 -4.95
C GLY A 191 10.87 18.28 -3.55
N PHE A 192 11.58 17.23 -3.14
CA PHE A 192 12.17 17.06 -1.80
C PHE A 192 13.49 17.83 -1.60
N LYS A 193 13.64 19.00 -2.24
CA LYS A 193 14.91 19.77 -2.26
C LYS A 193 15.44 20.16 -0.87
N ASP A 194 14.54 20.35 0.10
CA ASP A 194 14.88 20.78 1.46
C ASP A 194 14.88 19.59 2.47
N MET A 195 14.79 18.37 1.94
CA MET A 195 14.73 17.13 2.72
C MET A 195 15.99 16.30 2.54
N GLN A 196 16.33 15.53 3.57
CA GLN A 196 17.36 14.50 3.48
C GLN A 196 16.73 13.18 3.10
N LEU A 197 17.07 12.65 1.93
CA LEU A 197 16.57 11.35 1.48
C LEU A 197 17.56 10.25 1.88
N LEU A 198 17.14 9.41 2.83
CA LEU A 198 17.91 8.28 3.35
C LEU A 198 17.47 7.02 2.60
N MET A 199 18.33 6.48 1.75
CA MET A 199 18.04 5.31 0.91
C MET A 199 18.71 4.07 1.47
N ASN A 200 17.96 2.97 1.57
CA ASN A 200 18.57 1.69 1.93
C ASN A 200 19.42 1.17 0.77
N LYS A 201 20.76 1.20 0.96
CA LYS A 201 21.73 0.82 -0.06
C LYS A 201 21.57 -0.63 -0.56
N ASP A 202 21.11 -1.52 0.35
CA ASP A 202 20.94 -2.95 0.06
C ASP A 202 19.65 -3.25 -0.72
N LYS A 203 18.80 -2.22 -0.90
CA LYS A 203 17.51 -2.27 -1.61
C LYS A 203 17.47 -1.32 -2.81
N MET A 204 18.65 -1.02 -3.38
CA MET A 204 18.77 -0.23 -4.60
C MET A 204 18.83 -1.13 -5.82
N ALA A 205 18.13 -0.74 -6.89
CA ALA A 205 18.25 -1.43 -8.17
C ALA A 205 19.64 -1.22 -8.78
N PRO A 206 20.13 -2.15 -9.63
CA PRO A 206 21.48 -2.07 -10.21
C PRO A 206 21.77 -0.81 -11.01
N ASP A 207 20.75 -0.10 -11.51
CA ASP A 207 20.93 1.15 -12.24
C ASP A 207 21.12 2.38 -11.33
N ALA A 208 20.87 2.25 -10.01
CA ALA A 208 20.91 3.33 -9.03
C ALA A 208 21.91 3.04 -7.88
N TYR A 209 23.05 2.48 -8.18
CA TYR A 209 24.01 1.93 -7.21
C TYR A 209 24.93 2.97 -6.54
N SER A 210 24.99 4.19 -7.00
CA SER A 210 25.87 5.23 -6.41
C SER A 210 25.21 6.62 -6.39
N VAL A 211 25.65 7.46 -5.44
CA VAL A 211 25.17 8.83 -5.28
C VAL A 211 25.45 9.67 -6.55
N GLU A 212 26.60 9.50 -7.18
CA GLU A 212 26.97 10.21 -8.43
C GLU A 212 25.99 9.88 -9.55
N LYS A 213 25.65 8.59 -9.66
CA LYS A 213 24.67 8.13 -10.66
C LYS A 213 23.29 8.71 -10.38
N ILE A 214 22.83 8.66 -9.13
CA ILE A 214 21.55 9.20 -8.69
C ILE A 214 21.47 10.70 -8.97
N ASN A 215 22.52 11.46 -8.67
CA ASN A 215 22.59 12.91 -8.86
C ASN A 215 22.41 13.36 -10.31
N THR A 216 22.60 12.47 -11.29
CA THR A 216 22.31 12.78 -12.70
C THR A 216 20.82 13.06 -12.97
N VAL A 217 19.92 12.56 -12.12
CA VAL A 217 18.46 12.69 -12.26
C VAL A 217 17.78 13.29 -11.04
N TYR A 218 18.37 13.16 -9.85
CA TYR A 218 17.88 13.67 -8.58
C TYR A 218 18.96 14.54 -7.92
N PRO A 219 18.93 15.86 -8.14
CA PRO A 219 20.04 16.77 -7.75
C PRO A 219 19.97 17.21 -6.28
N TYR A 220 19.10 16.58 -5.47
CA TYR A 220 18.91 16.93 -4.07
C TYR A 220 19.72 16.00 -3.16
N PHE A 221 19.71 16.29 -1.87
CA PHE A 221 20.49 15.55 -0.90
C PHE A 221 20.01 14.09 -0.76
N VAL A 222 20.91 13.14 -0.96
CA VAL A 222 20.66 11.69 -0.80
C VAL A 222 21.84 11.03 -0.09
N LYS A 223 21.52 10.14 0.86
CA LYS A 223 22.47 9.24 1.51
C LYS A 223 22.10 7.80 1.22
N LEU A 224 23.09 6.96 0.90
CA LEU A 224 22.96 5.52 0.81
C LEU A 224 23.45 4.89 2.12
N LEU A 225 22.57 4.26 2.86
CA LEU A 225 22.79 3.77 4.22
C LEU A 225 22.26 2.33 4.36
N SER A 226 22.77 1.59 5.33
CA SER A 226 22.16 0.34 5.78
C SER A 226 20.89 0.61 6.59
N SER A 227 20.06 -0.40 6.82
CA SER A 227 18.85 -0.28 7.65
C SER A 227 19.16 0.23 9.06
N SER A 228 20.26 -0.24 9.66
CA SER A 228 20.71 0.20 10.99
C SER A 228 21.16 1.67 11.00
N GLU A 229 21.90 2.10 9.98
CA GLU A 229 22.32 3.50 9.84
C GLU A 229 21.11 4.43 9.60
N ILE A 230 20.10 3.99 8.82
CA ILE A 230 18.84 4.74 8.66
C ILE A 230 18.14 4.90 10.02
N LYS A 231 18.06 3.83 10.81
CA LYS A 231 17.45 3.87 12.15
C LYS A 231 18.15 4.88 13.06
N GLU A 232 19.48 4.90 13.08
CA GLU A 232 20.28 5.84 13.86
C GLU A 232 20.11 7.29 13.38
N GLU A 233 20.10 7.51 12.07
CA GLU A 233 19.94 8.83 11.48
C GLU A 233 18.55 9.41 11.77
N ILE A 234 17.48 8.60 11.68
CA ILE A 234 16.11 8.99 12.04
C ILE A 234 16.02 9.36 13.52
N ALA A 235 16.67 8.61 14.40
CA ALA A 235 16.64 8.87 15.84
C ALA A 235 17.41 10.14 16.22
N SER A 236 18.53 10.43 15.55
CA SER A 236 19.41 11.56 15.89
C SER A 236 18.97 12.87 15.20
N ASN A 237 18.42 12.82 14.00
CA ASN A 237 18.07 13.98 13.21
C ASN A 237 16.71 13.84 12.48
N PRO A 238 15.59 13.78 13.22
CA PRO A 238 14.27 13.47 12.65
C PRO A 238 13.70 14.59 11.78
N LYS A 239 14.18 15.84 11.93
CA LYS A 239 13.65 16.98 11.15
C LYS A 239 14.15 16.89 9.72
N ASN A 240 13.22 16.96 8.78
CA ASN A 240 13.48 16.94 7.34
C ASN A 240 14.07 15.62 6.81
N ALA A 241 14.01 14.53 7.57
CA ALA A 241 14.42 13.21 7.10
C ALA A 241 13.26 12.50 6.38
N LEU A 242 13.52 12.07 5.16
CA LEU A 242 12.73 11.09 4.43
C LEU A 242 13.52 9.80 4.36
N PHE A 243 12.87 8.67 4.53
CA PHE A 243 13.55 7.40 4.46
C PHE A 243 12.83 6.40 3.55
N HIS A 244 13.62 5.61 2.87
CA HIS A 244 13.18 4.57 1.96
C HIS A 244 12.86 3.29 2.71
N PHE A 245 11.73 2.68 2.35
CA PHE A 245 11.34 1.35 2.79
C PHE A 245 10.92 0.51 1.58
N HIS A 246 11.51 -0.67 1.47
CA HIS A 246 11.33 -1.60 0.35
C HIS A 246 10.78 -2.94 0.82
N VAL A 247 9.87 -3.50 0.02
CA VAL A 247 9.40 -4.87 0.17
C VAL A 247 9.42 -5.54 -1.20
N GLY A 248 10.19 -6.62 -1.31
CA GLY A 248 10.31 -7.37 -2.56
C GLY A 248 11.19 -8.61 -2.36
N PRO A 249 11.16 -9.53 -3.34
CA PRO A 249 12.08 -10.66 -3.37
C PRO A 249 13.50 -10.11 -3.57
N ASN A 250 14.47 -10.54 -2.79
CA ASN A 250 15.86 -10.15 -3.00
C ASN A 250 16.30 -10.43 -4.45
N LEU A 251 17.23 -9.63 -4.95
CA LEU A 251 17.71 -9.60 -6.35
C LEU A 251 17.94 -10.99 -7.00
N ASP A 252 18.23 -12.01 -6.20
CA ASP A 252 18.53 -13.38 -6.66
C ASP A 252 17.29 -14.19 -7.11
N LYS A 253 16.07 -13.82 -6.71
CA LYS A 253 14.87 -14.62 -6.98
C LYS A 253 14.06 -14.19 -8.21
N GLY A 254 14.20 -12.97 -8.70
CA GLY A 254 13.74 -12.48 -10.01
C GLY A 254 12.23 -12.57 -10.33
N VAL A 255 11.36 -12.96 -9.38
CA VAL A 255 9.92 -13.13 -9.59
C VAL A 255 9.11 -12.50 -8.47
N GLY A 256 7.94 -11.96 -8.81
CA GLY A 256 7.02 -11.33 -7.88
C GLY A 256 6.85 -9.84 -8.11
N LYS A 257 6.43 -9.14 -7.06
CA LYS A 257 6.30 -7.68 -7.05
C LYS A 257 7.31 -7.07 -6.09
N CYS A 258 7.75 -5.86 -6.38
CA CYS A 258 8.38 -5.01 -5.40
C CYS A 258 7.53 -3.78 -5.11
N PHE A 259 7.67 -3.29 -3.90
CA PHE A 259 7.00 -2.11 -3.37
C PHE A 259 8.05 -1.16 -2.85
N GLU A 260 8.01 0.07 -3.34
CA GLU A 260 8.92 1.14 -2.94
C GLU A 260 8.12 2.21 -2.22
N MET A 261 8.56 2.57 -1.05
CA MET A 261 7.92 3.55 -0.19
C MET A 261 8.93 4.56 0.33
N ILE A 262 8.51 5.82 0.45
CA ILE A 262 9.27 6.86 1.15
C ILE A 262 8.35 7.46 2.20
N PHE A 263 8.78 7.40 3.44
CA PHE A 263 8.09 7.98 4.59
C PHE A 263 8.92 9.12 5.20
N ASP A 264 8.25 10.01 5.92
CA ASP A 264 8.89 10.81 6.95
C ASP A 264 8.71 10.17 8.35
N VAL A 265 9.38 10.72 9.35
CA VAL A 265 9.32 10.23 10.73
C VAL A 265 7.95 10.43 11.41
N ASN A 266 7.10 11.26 10.84
CA ASN A 266 5.74 11.52 11.33
C ASN A 266 4.70 10.59 10.68
N GLY A 267 5.14 9.65 9.86
CA GLY A 267 4.28 8.68 9.19
C GLY A 267 3.58 9.22 7.94
N ASN A 268 4.00 10.34 7.37
CA ASN A 268 3.49 10.72 6.07
C ASN A 268 4.17 9.88 4.99
N LEU A 269 3.37 9.25 4.14
CA LEU A 269 3.83 8.56 2.94
C LEU A 269 3.99 9.60 1.82
N HIS A 270 5.20 9.73 1.29
CA HIS A 270 5.54 10.68 0.25
C HIS A 270 5.71 10.04 -1.13
N TYR A 271 5.99 8.74 -1.15
CA TYR A 271 6.10 7.99 -2.39
C TYR A 271 5.67 6.55 -2.18
N TYR A 272 4.93 6.03 -3.16
CA TYR A 272 4.58 4.63 -3.28
C TYR A 272 4.66 4.20 -4.74
N SER A 273 5.35 3.11 -4.99
CA SER A 273 5.38 2.43 -6.27
C SER A 273 5.23 0.93 -6.05
N SER A 274 4.43 0.29 -6.89
CA SER A 274 4.31 -1.16 -6.94
C SER A 274 4.51 -1.60 -8.37
N ARG A 275 5.42 -2.55 -8.58
CA ARG A 275 5.70 -3.08 -9.92
C ARG A 275 6.01 -4.56 -9.87
N ARG A 276 5.69 -5.25 -10.98
CA ARG A 276 6.14 -6.62 -11.19
C ARG A 276 7.62 -6.60 -11.58
N ILE A 277 8.37 -7.52 -11.01
CA ILE A 277 9.78 -7.72 -11.34
C ILE A 277 9.84 -8.47 -12.69
N THR A 278 10.66 -7.97 -13.57
CA THR A 278 10.98 -8.52 -14.88
C THR A 278 12.44 -8.22 -15.21
N ASN A 279 12.97 -8.78 -16.30
CA ASN A 279 14.33 -8.46 -16.76
C ASN A 279 14.55 -6.95 -16.97
N ASP A 280 13.51 -6.22 -17.40
CA ASP A 280 13.56 -4.77 -17.64
C ASP A 280 13.18 -3.93 -16.40
N ASN A 281 12.54 -4.54 -15.41
CA ASN A 281 12.12 -3.90 -14.15
C ASN A 281 12.66 -4.73 -12.98
N GLN A 282 13.92 -4.55 -12.67
CA GLN A 282 14.58 -5.25 -11.59
C GLN A 282 14.05 -4.79 -10.23
N ASP A 283 14.26 -5.62 -9.21
CA ASP A 283 13.95 -5.30 -7.83
C ASP A 283 14.77 -4.12 -7.32
N GLY A 284 14.27 -3.41 -6.29
CA GLY A 284 14.95 -2.27 -5.67
C GLY A 284 14.61 -0.91 -6.28
N PHE A 285 14.88 0.16 -5.54
CA PHE A 285 14.62 1.54 -5.97
C PHE A 285 15.52 1.94 -7.14
N ASN A 286 14.93 2.34 -8.25
CA ASN A 286 15.65 2.55 -9.51
C ASN A 286 15.68 4.02 -9.97
N MET A 287 16.43 4.31 -11.03
CA MET A 287 16.57 5.66 -11.60
C MET A 287 15.24 6.26 -12.07
N ARG A 288 14.25 5.43 -12.43
CA ARG A 288 12.91 5.91 -12.81
C ARG A 288 12.14 6.41 -11.60
N ASP A 289 12.30 5.75 -10.45
CA ASP A 289 11.69 6.17 -9.20
C ASP A 289 12.26 7.54 -8.76
N PHE A 290 13.58 7.74 -8.85
CA PHE A 290 14.21 9.04 -8.57
C PHE A 290 13.68 10.16 -9.48
N ARG A 291 13.43 9.90 -10.76
CA ARG A 291 12.83 10.92 -11.67
C ARG A 291 11.41 11.30 -11.27
N ARG A 292 10.67 10.40 -10.63
CA ARG A 292 9.28 10.63 -10.21
C ARG A 292 9.16 11.48 -8.95
N ILE A 293 10.17 11.42 -8.09
CA ILE A 293 10.20 12.15 -6.81
C ILE A 293 10.99 13.47 -6.87
N ARG A 294 11.62 13.75 -8.01
CA ARG A 294 12.38 14.98 -8.29
C ARG A 294 11.58 16.26 -8.16
#